data_3c84b397c9eb9febd3ca3c34dbbcbc7d
#
_entry.id   3c84b397c9eb9febd3ca3c34dbbcbc7d
#
_cell.length_a   1.000
_cell.length_b   1.000
_cell.length_c   1.000
_cell.angle_alpha   90.00
_cell.angle_beta   90.00
_cell.angle_gamma   90.00
#
_symmetry.space_group_name_H-M   'P 1'
#
loop_
_entity.id
_entity.type
_entity.pdbx_description
1 polymer ?
#
loop_
_entity_poly.entity_id
_entity_poly.type
_entity_poly.pdbx_seq_one_letter_code
_entity_poly.pdbx_strand_id
1 'polypeptide(L)'
;AHPAFAVPLAIENLPSVYEDYSLVFNQSSSLDRWKLADGLLISKTENVPLQNHHLPLIAELFKEDALVMKGLPDTSIRLECSKHPHGLDFSWQNFPFFGIWAAPNAPFVCLEPWSGIADHADHDQQLTTKEGIQSLQPGADWTASWQVICF
;
A
#
# COMPACT_ATOMS: atom_id res chain seq x y z
N ALA A 1 -3.34 -2.50 -9.05
CA ALA A 1 -2.73 -1.25 -9.58
C ALA A 1 -1.42 -0.96 -8.85
N HIS A 2 -0.58 -0.08 -9.43
CA HIS A 2 0.74 0.25 -8.86
C HIS A 2 1.05 1.76 -9.07
N PRO A 3 0.17 2.68 -8.62
CA PRO A 3 0.45 4.09 -8.71
C PRO A 3 1.54 4.51 -7.71
N ALA A 4 2.44 5.39 -8.16
CA ALA A 4 3.51 5.98 -7.36
C ALA A 4 3.32 7.49 -7.24
N PHE A 5 3.58 8.03 -6.06
CA PHE A 5 3.41 9.44 -5.74
C PHE A 5 4.74 10.03 -5.27
N ALA A 6 5.11 11.18 -5.81
CA ALA A 6 6.34 11.86 -5.41
C ALA A 6 6.32 12.21 -3.92
N VAL A 7 7.41 11.88 -3.23
CA VAL A 7 7.66 12.21 -1.83
C VAL A 7 9.18 12.43 -1.68
N PRO A 8 9.62 13.66 -1.37
CA PRO A 8 8.84 14.86 -1.14
C PRO A 8 8.24 15.47 -2.42
N LEU A 9 7.19 16.26 -2.26
CA LEU A 9 6.68 17.08 -3.34
C LEU A 9 7.65 18.26 -3.59
N ALA A 10 7.95 18.51 -4.85
CA ALA A 10 8.75 19.68 -5.26
C ALA A 10 7.86 20.92 -5.32
N ILE A 11 7.71 21.63 -4.21
CA ILE A 11 6.89 22.84 -4.12
C ILE A 11 7.81 24.04 -3.88
N GLU A 12 7.68 25.07 -4.71
CA GLU A 12 8.46 26.29 -4.60
C GLU A 12 8.22 26.96 -3.23
N ASN A 13 9.31 27.32 -2.54
CA ASN A 13 9.33 27.95 -1.23
C ASN A 13 8.72 27.14 -0.07
N LEU A 14 8.43 25.84 -0.27
CA LEU A 14 7.94 24.92 0.76
C LEU A 14 8.80 23.64 0.80
N PRO A 15 10.07 23.74 1.26
CA PRO A 15 10.95 22.58 1.28
C PRO A 15 10.45 21.53 2.28
N SER A 16 10.51 20.28 1.87
CA SER A 16 10.20 19.12 2.72
C SER A 16 11.14 17.97 2.39
N VAL A 17 11.27 17.03 3.30
CA VAL A 17 12.00 15.77 3.13
C VAL A 17 11.06 14.57 3.25
N TYR A 18 11.53 13.39 2.91
CA TYR A 18 10.71 12.17 2.90
C TYR A 18 10.03 11.90 4.25
N GLU A 19 10.76 12.13 5.34
CA GLU A 19 10.32 11.90 6.72
C GLU A 19 9.31 12.95 7.24
N ASP A 20 9.08 14.03 6.51
CA ASP A 20 8.02 15.00 6.82
C ASP A 20 6.62 14.48 6.44
N TYR A 21 6.54 13.34 5.75
CA TYR A 21 5.29 12.77 5.25
C TYR A 21 4.82 11.58 6.08
N SER A 22 3.50 11.42 6.11
CA SER A 22 2.84 10.28 6.72
C SER A 22 1.67 9.78 5.87
N LEU A 23 1.39 8.47 5.97
CA LEU A 23 0.13 7.90 5.53
C LEU A 23 -0.83 7.86 6.71
N VAL A 24 -2.02 8.42 6.55
CA VAL A 24 -3.06 8.51 7.58
C VAL A 24 -4.19 7.56 7.23
N PHE A 25 -4.52 6.69 8.18
CA PHE A 25 -5.59 5.69 8.08
C PHE A 25 -6.82 6.15 8.85
N ASN A 26 -8.02 5.80 8.38
CA ASN A 26 -9.25 6.23 9.04
C ASN A 26 -9.72 5.27 10.14
N GLN A 27 -9.42 3.99 10.01
CA GLN A 27 -9.93 2.94 10.89
C GLN A 27 -8.82 2.17 11.60
N SER A 28 -7.71 1.89 10.90
CA SER A 28 -6.61 1.10 11.45
C SER A 28 -5.85 1.86 12.54
N SER A 29 -5.55 1.18 13.64
CA SER A 29 -4.61 1.63 14.68
C SER A 29 -3.26 0.89 14.59
N SER A 30 -3.22 -0.16 13.79
CA SER A 30 -2.01 -0.92 13.43
C SER A 30 -2.23 -1.63 12.10
N LEU A 31 -1.16 -2.06 11.45
CA LEU A 31 -1.19 -2.84 10.21
C LEU A 31 -0.60 -4.22 10.46
N ASP A 32 -1.31 -5.25 10.04
CA ASP A 32 -0.77 -6.61 10.00
C ASP A 32 -0.07 -6.85 8.66
N ARG A 33 1.25 -6.65 8.68
CA ARG A 33 2.12 -6.84 7.52
C ARG A 33 2.40 -8.33 7.31
N TRP A 34 2.07 -8.85 6.14
CA TRP A 34 2.52 -10.16 5.68
C TRP A 34 3.93 -10.04 5.12
N LYS A 35 4.83 -10.90 5.60
CA LYS A 35 6.23 -10.86 5.19
C LYS A 35 6.46 -11.59 3.87
N LEU A 36 7.44 -11.09 3.12
CA LEU A 36 7.95 -11.67 1.89
C LEU A 36 9.34 -12.26 2.12
N ALA A 37 9.64 -13.36 1.44
CA ALA A 37 10.97 -13.92 1.30
C ALA A 37 11.13 -14.36 -0.17
N ASP A 38 12.16 -13.87 -0.83
CA ASP A 38 12.44 -14.13 -2.25
C ASP A 38 11.24 -13.85 -3.18
N GLY A 39 10.46 -12.78 -2.85
CA GLY A 39 9.27 -12.39 -3.60
C GLY A 39 8.02 -13.24 -3.35
N LEU A 40 8.07 -14.19 -2.44
CA LEU A 40 6.94 -15.04 -2.03
C LEU A 40 6.45 -14.68 -0.64
N LEU A 41 5.14 -14.80 -0.42
CA LEU A 41 4.57 -14.67 0.92
C LEU A 41 5.00 -15.85 1.81
N ILE A 42 5.34 -15.54 3.04
CA ILE A 42 5.57 -16.55 4.08
C ILE A 42 4.50 -16.47 5.16
N SER A 43 4.29 -17.57 5.89
CA SER A 43 3.29 -17.68 6.98
C SER A 43 3.72 -16.90 8.23
N LYS A 44 4.27 -15.70 8.06
CA LYS A 44 4.73 -14.83 9.14
C LYS A 44 4.16 -13.44 8.94
N THR A 45 3.50 -12.94 9.96
CA THR A 45 3.01 -11.56 10.03
C THR A 45 3.79 -10.76 11.06
N GLU A 46 3.78 -9.45 10.88
CA GLU A 46 4.33 -8.47 11.80
C GLU A 46 3.30 -7.38 12.02
N ASN A 47 3.06 -7.02 13.28
CA ASN A 47 2.20 -5.90 13.60
C ASN A 47 3.01 -4.60 13.56
N VAL A 48 2.60 -3.68 12.70
CA VAL A 48 3.19 -2.34 12.56
C VAL A 48 2.25 -1.35 13.25
N PRO A 49 2.59 -0.84 14.44
CA PRO A 49 1.73 0.11 15.16
C PRO A 49 1.67 1.46 14.45
N LEU A 50 0.49 2.06 14.41
CA LEU A 50 0.29 3.41 13.93
C LEU A 50 0.29 4.42 15.08
N GLN A 51 0.86 5.60 14.86
CA GLN A 51 0.86 6.69 15.84
C GLN A 51 -0.35 7.59 15.61
N ASN A 52 -1.41 7.43 16.37
CA ASN A 52 -2.68 8.14 16.14
C ASN A 52 -3.17 7.98 14.68
N HIS A 53 -3.20 6.76 14.19
CA HIS A 53 -3.54 6.40 12.81
C HIS A 53 -2.53 6.82 11.72
N HIS A 54 -1.37 7.40 12.08
CA HIS A 54 -0.33 7.80 11.15
C HIS A 54 0.76 6.73 11.04
N LEU A 55 1.14 6.42 9.81
CA LEU A 55 2.35 5.69 9.47
C LEU A 55 3.38 6.70 8.93
N PRO A 56 4.35 7.14 9.74
CA PRO A 56 5.42 8.01 9.25
C PRO A 56 6.21 7.33 8.14
N LEU A 57 6.49 8.05 7.05
CA LEU A 57 7.31 7.52 5.97
C LEU A 57 8.79 7.62 6.35
N ILE A 58 9.43 6.47 6.50
CA ILE A 58 10.86 6.34 6.75
C ILE A 58 11.43 5.24 5.84
N ALA A 59 12.69 5.38 5.43
CA ALA A 59 13.33 4.40 4.55
C ALA A 59 13.35 2.98 5.11
N GLU A 60 13.39 2.84 6.44
CA GLU A 60 13.39 1.58 7.17
C GLU A 60 12.15 0.71 6.93
N LEU A 61 10.99 1.31 6.65
CA LEU A 61 9.73 0.59 6.40
C LEU A 61 9.85 -0.43 5.26
N PHE A 62 10.70 -0.13 4.27
CA PHE A 62 10.80 -0.88 3.02
C PHE A 62 12.06 -1.75 2.93
N LYS A 63 12.85 -1.87 4.00
CA LYS A 63 14.07 -2.71 4.02
C LYS A 63 13.81 -4.19 3.75
N GLU A 64 12.65 -4.66 4.16
CA GLU A 64 12.21 -6.05 3.96
C GLU A 64 11.07 -6.09 2.90
N ASP A 65 11.21 -5.33 1.80
CA ASP A 65 10.21 -5.23 0.73
C ASP A 65 8.92 -4.49 1.14
N ALA A 66 7.85 -4.62 0.38
CA ALA A 66 6.57 -3.96 0.60
C ALA A 66 5.93 -4.29 1.95
N LEU A 67 5.13 -3.34 2.47
CA LEU A 67 4.14 -3.66 3.48
C LEU A 67 2.92 -4.24 2.77
N VAL A 68 2.70 -5.54 2.93
CA VAL A 68 1.59 -6.26 2.30
C VAL A 68 0.50 -6.50 3.33
N MET A 69 -0.70 -5.96 3.10
CA MET A 69 -1.87 -6.14 3.97
C MET A 69 -2.96 -6.93 3.27
N LYS A 70 -3.63 -7.80 4.03
CA LYS A 70 -4.81 -8.57 3.60
C LYS A 70 -6.00 -8.10 4.42
N GLY A 71 -7.11 -7.79 3.75
CA GLY A 71 -8.36 -7.41 4.43
C GLY A 71 -8.25 -6.15 5.29
N LEU A 72 -7.52 -5.14 4.83
CA LEU A 72 -7.42 -3.84 5.49
C LEU A 72 -8.84 -3.27 5.66
N PRO A 73 -9.23 -2.81 6.88
CA PRO A 73 -10.57 -2.25 7.09
C PRO A 73 -10.73 -0.87 6.41
N ASP A 74 -9.63 -0.18 6.16
CA ASP A 74 -9.61 1.08 5.43
C ASP A 74 -9.86 0.87 3.95
N THR A 75 -10.60 1.78 3.35
CA THR A 75 -10.82 1.89 1.89
C THR A 75 -10.30 3.21 1.34
N SER A 76 -9.63 3.98 2.18
CA SER A 76 -8.93 5.20 1.82
C SER A 76 -7.76 5.47 2.74
N ILE A 77 -6.73 6.12 2.21
CA ILE A 77 -5.53 6.56 2.92
C ILE A 77 -5.22 7.96 2.45
N ARG A 78 -4.83 8.83 3.39
CA ARG A 78 -4.32 10.17 3.09
C ARG A 78 -2.80 10.16 3.13
N LEU A 79 -2.16 10.74 2.12
CA LEU A 79 -0.75 11.12 2.15
C LEU A 79 -0.68 12.61 2.49
N GLU A 80 -0.08 12.95 3.59
CA GLU A 80 0.06 14.33 4.06
C GLU A 80 1.48 14.68 4.46
N CYS A 81 1.78 15.98 4.51
CA CYS A 81 3.06 16.53 4.92
C CYS A 81 2.89 17.42 6.17
N SER A 82 3.81 17.32 7.12
CA SER A 82 3.83 18.16 8.33
C SER A 82 4.29 19.61 8.08
N LYS A 83 4.88 19.90 6.90
CA LYS A 83 5.48 21.20 6.55
C LYS A 83 4.59 22.07 5.66
N HIS A 84 3.61 21.50 5.00
CA HIS A 84 2.73 22.22 4.08
C HIS A 84 1.38 21.49 3.94
N PRO A 85 0.31 22.16 3.50
CA PRO A 85 -1.03 21.57 3.44
C PRO A 85 -1.31 20.69 2.21
N HIS A 86 -0.32 20.52 1.33
CA HIS A 86 -0.52 19.73 0.11
C HIS A 86 -0.31 18.25 0.35
N GLY A 87 -1.15 17.44 -0.29
CA GLY A 87 -1.14 16.01 -0.18
C GLY A 87 -2.15 15.38 -1.14
N LEU A 88 -2.57 14.15 -0.84
CA LEU A 88 -3.60 13.47 -1.60
C LEU A 88 -4.41 12.53 -0.72
N ASP A 89 -5.67 12.36 -1.08
CA ASP A 89 -6.53 11.28 -0.62
C ASP A 89 -6.56 10.19 -1.69
N PHE A 90 -6.17 8.97 -1.32
CA PHE A 90 -6.22 7.79 -2.15
C PHE A 90 -7.32 6.85 -1.67
N SER A 91 -8.24 6.46 -2.53
CA SER A 91 -9.32 5.52 -2.19
C SER A 91 -9.43 4.40 -3.21
N TRP A 92 -9.95 3.23 -2.78
CA TRP A 92 -10.10 2.05 -3.62
C TRP A 92 -11.34 1.24 -3.27
N GLN A 93 -11.83 0.47 -4.25
CA GLN A 93 -12.96 -0.44 -4.12
C GLN A 93 -12.68 -1.76 -4.83
N ASN A 94 -13.13 -2.86 -4.24
CA ASN A 94 -13.03 -4.22 -4.77
C ASN A 94 -11.59 -4.73 -4.93
N PHE A 95 -10.68 -4.26 -4.05
CA PHE A 95 -9.34 -4.81 -3.92
C PHE A 95 -9.16 -5.39 -2.52
N PRO A 96 -8.99 -6.72 -2.38
CA PRO A 96 -8.86 -7.37 -1.07
C PRO A 96 -7.49 -7.21 -0.43
N PHE A 97 -6.48 -6.79 -1.19
CA PHE A 97 -5.12 -6.62 -0.73
C PHE A 97 -4.64 -5.19 -0.97
N PHE A 98 -3.71 -4.77 -0.14
CA PHE A 98 -3.08 -3.45 -0.29
C PHE A 98 -1.59 -3.53 -0.02
N GLY A 99 -0.79 -2.99 -0.94
CA GLY A 99 0.65 -2.84 -0.81
C GLY A 99 1.05 -1.39 -0.58
N ILE A 100 2.04 -1.16 0.28
CA ILE A 100 2.73 0.12 0.40
C ILE A 100 4.21 -0.15 0.17
N TRP A 101 4.82 0.56 -0.76
CA TRP A 101 6.20 0.29 -1.14
C TRP A 101 6.94 1.54 -1.61
N ALA A 102 8.25 1.55 -1.40
CA ALA A 102 9.17 2.46 -2.05
C ALA A 102 10.50 1.74 -2.32
N ALA A 103 11.15 2.07 -3.42
CA ALA A 103 12.52 1.61 -3.64
C ALA A 103 13.47 2.29 -2.62
N PRO A 104 14.57 1.66 -2.23
CA PRO A 104 15.52 2.24 -1.30
C PRO A 104 15.99 3.65 -1.74
N ASN A 105 15.81 4.64 -0.86
CA ASN A 105 16.16 6.05 -1.10
C ASN A 105 15.47 6.71 -2.31
N ALA A 106 14.40 6.14 -2.82
CA ALA A 106 13.67 6.73 -3.92
C ALA A 106 12.71 7.83 -3.42
N PRO A 107 12.54 8.93 -4.19
CA PRO A 107 11.70 10.06 -3.80
C PRO A 107 10.22 9.82 -4.16
N PHE A 108 9.67 8.68 -3.75
CA PHE A 108 8.26 8.34 -3.98
C PHE A 108 7.75 7.32 -2.97
N VAL A 109 6.44 7.16 -2.90
CA VAL A 109 5.75 6.04 -2.26
C VAL A 109 4.70 5.48 -3.23
N CYS A 110 4.59 4.15 -3.29
CA CYS A 110 3.54 3.45 -4.01
C CYS A 110 2.40 3.10 -3.07
N LEU A 111 1.17 3.33 -3.51
CA LEU A 111 -0.07 2.93 -2.85
C LEU A 111 -0.79 1.96 -3.77
N GLU A 112 -0.78 0.67 -3.44
CA GLU A 112 -1.01 -0.39 -4.40
C GLU A 112 -2.22 -1.26 -4.02
N PRO A 113 -3.43 -0.95 -4.52
CA PRO A 113 -4.56 -1.86 -4.37
C PRO A 113 -4.41 -3.06 -5.31
N TRP A 114 -4.49 -4.27 -4.76
CA TRP A 114 -4.30 -5.51 -5.50
C TRP A 114 -5.53 -6.41 -5.43
N SER A 115 -5.85 -7.04 -6.56
CA SER A 115 -6.85 -8.10 -6.68
C SER A 115 -6.22 -9.47 -6.43
N GLY A 116 -5.03 -9.73 -6.99
CA GLY A 116 -4.19 -10.89 -6.68
C GLY A 116 -3.00 -10.47 -5.84
N ILE A 117 -2.35 -11.43 -5.21
CA ILE A 117 -1.22 -11.24 -4.32
C ILE A 117 -0.06 -12.16 -4.75
N ALA A 118 1.16 -11.94 -4.25
CA ALA A 118 2.27 -12.86 -4.43
C ALA A 118 1.90 -14.28 -3.95
N ASP A 119 2.43 -15.31 -4.58
CA ASP A 119 2.20 -16.68 -4.14
C ASP A 119 2.81 -16.91 -2.76
N HIS A 120 2.21 -17.80 -1.99
CA HIS A 120 2.83 -18.34 -0.79
C HIS A 120 4.01 -19.25 -1.15
N ALA A 121 5.01 -19.30 -0.29
CA ALA A 121 6.19 -20.13 -0.50
C ALA A 121 5.87 -21.65 -0.59
N ASP A 122 4.75 -22.08 -0.02
CA ASP A 122 4.22 -23.44 -0.05
C ASP A 122 3.07 -23.64 -1.06
N HIS A 123 2.85 -22.67 -1.96
CA HIS A 123 1.82 -22.73 -2.98
C HIS A 123 2.08 -23.89 -3.97
N ASP A 124 1.01 -24.58 -4.39
CA ASP A 124 1.06 -25.73 -5.29
C ASP A 124 1.36 -25.39 -6.76
N GLN A 125 1.59 -24.11 -7.08
CA GLN A 125 1.86 -23.55 -8.41
C GLN A 125 0.69 -23.71 -9.42
N GLN A 126 -0.52 -24.01 -8.93
CA GLN A 126 -1.71 -24.06 -9.76
C GLN A 126 -2.38 -22.68 -9.81
N LEU A 127 -2.52 -22.09 -11.00
CA LEU A 127 -3.12 -20.76 -11.16
C LEU A 127 -4.52 -20.66 -10.57
N THR A 128 -5.30 -21.75 -10.65
CA THR A 128 -6.69 -21.80 -10.19
C THR A 128 -6.83 -21.79 -8.66
N THR A 129 -5.77 -22.11 -7.92
CA THR A 129 -5.72 -22.10 -6.45
C THR A 129 -5.00 -20.87 -5.90
N LYS A 130 -4.48 -20.03 -6.78
CA LYS A 130 -3.77 -18.79 -6.40
C LYS A 130 -4.68 -17.87 -5.59
N GLU A 131 -4.20 -17.39 -4.44
CA GLU A 131 -4.94 -16.46 -3.60
C GLU A 131 -5.28 -15.16 -4.35
N GLY A 132 -6.56 -14.77 -4.34
CA GLY A 132 -7.05 -13.58 -5.01
C GLY A 132 -7.24 -13.70 -6.52
N ILE A 133 -7.03 -14.91 -7.11
CA ILE A 133 -7.32 -15.12 -8.54
C ILE A 133 -8.81 -14.87 -8.82
N GLN A 134 -9.09 -14.14 -9.89
CA GLN A 134 -10.44 -13.86 -10.34
C GLN A 134 -10.85 -14.85 -11.43
N SER A 135 -11.98 -15.54 -11.24
CA SER A 135 -12.56 -16.42 -12.24
C SER A 135 -13.85 -15.81 -12.78
N LEU A 136 -13.94 -15.63 -14.07
CA LEU A 136 -15.10 -15.06 -14.74
C LEU A 136 -15.72 -16.07 -15.67
N GLN A 137 -17.05 -16.16 -15.65
CA GLN A 137 -17.79 -16.89 -16.67
C GLN A 137 -17.80 -16.09 -17.99
N PRO A 138 -17.95 -16.75 -19.16
CA PRO A 138 -18.10 -16.05 -20.43
C PRO A 138 -19.23 -15.00 -20.38
N GLY A 139 -18.91 -13.76 -20.75
CA GLY A 139 -19.84 -12.63 -20.72
C GLY A 139 -20.05 -11.98 -19.34
N ALA A 140 -19.34 -12.43 -18.30
CA ALA A 140 -19.33 -11.74 -17.01
C ALA A 140 -18.25 -10.68 -16.94
N ASP A 141 -18.49 -9.63 -16.16
CA ASP A 141 -17.56 -8.53 -15.89
C ASP A 141 -17.10 -8.54 -14.44
N TRP A 142 -15.85 -8.12 -14.21
CA TRP A 142 -15.33 -7.78 -12.89
C TRP A 142 -14.82 -6.35 -12.90
N THR A 143 -15.20 -5.57 -11.90
CA THR A 143 -14.84 -4.17 -11.81
C THR A 143 -14.19 -3.86 -10.48
N ALA A 144 -13.08 -3.16 -10.52
CA ALA A 144 -12.43 -2.55 -9.38
C ALA A 144 -12.01 -1.12 -9.77
N SER A 145 -11.95 -0.23 -8.79
CA SER A 145 -11.61 1.17 -9.03
C SER A 145 -10.72 1.72 -7.93
N TRP A 146 -9.92 2.71 -8.28
CA TRP A 146 -9.21 3.57 -7.33
C TRP A 146 -9.29 5.02 -7.80
N GLN A 147 -9.15 5.94 -6.86
CA GLN A 147 -9.27 7.36 -7.10
C GLN A 147 -8.20 8.12 -6.31
N VAL A 148 -7.74 9.24 -6.86
CA VAL A 148 -6.85 10.20 -6.20
C VAL A 148 -7.50 11.57 -6.23
N ILE A 149 -7.49 12.25 -5.09
CA ILE A 149 -7.89 13.65 -4.96
C ILE A 149 -6.70 14.38 -4.35
N CYS A 150 -6.11 15.30 -5.11
CA CYS A 150 -5.02 16.16 -4.63
C CYS A 150 -5.60 17.41 -3.93
N PHE A 151 -4.91 17.90 -2.89
CA PHE A 151 -5.28 19.11 -2.16
C PHE A 151 -4.07 19.97 -1.80
#